data_1b7298fa2cd6ed00b192133e17bd1e1e
#
_entry.id   1b7298fa2cd6ed00b192133e17bd1e1e
#
_cell.length_a   1.000
_cell.length_b   1.000
_cell.length_c   1.000
_cell.angle_alpha   90.00
_cell.angle_beta   90.00
_cell.angle_gamma   90.00
#
_symmetry.space_group_name_H-M   'P 1'
#
loop_
_entity.id
_entity.type
_entity.pdbx_description
1 polymer ?
#
loop_
_entity_poly.entity_id
_entity_poly.type
_entity_poly.pdbx_seq_one_letter_code
_entity_poly.pdbx_strand_id
1 'polypeptide(L)'
;MVLFSSDNGGVIRYEPIDYAQDQGHFINGPLRGQKGTAYEGGNRVPFLARWPGKIVAGTESSTVIALQDLIATFADLFEEKLPVDSAEDSFSFLPALLDLEPRQAHRKILLNDSSSGIIAIRKGPWKLIPSYHGGRARGPYDGSQPIGQLFHIKNDVRESSNLYAERPEIVAELTRLLNRVKNGNRTAPAERSLSSWQ
;
A
#
# COMPACT_ATOMS: atom_id res chain seq x y z
N MET A 1 10.10 -14.55 -16.95
CA MET A 1 9.76 -14.07 -15.58
C MET A 1 8.33 -14.48 -15.25
N VAL A 2 8.06 -14.92 -14.04
CA VAL A 2 6.70 -15.20 -13.51
C VAL A 2 6.49 -14.29 -12.30
N LEU A 3 5.35 -13.61 -12.27
CA LEU A 3 4.90 -12.80 -11.14
C LEU A 3 3.57 -13.37 -10.63
N PHE A 4 3.42 -13.48 -9.32
CA PHE A 4 2.20 -13.93 -8.66
C PHE A 4 1.78 -12.90 -7.63
N SER A 5 0.52 -12.49 -7.65
CA SER A 5 -0.07 -11.58 -6.67
C SER A 5 -1.58 -11.82 -6.57
N SER A 6 -2.23 -11.09 -5.66
CA SER A 6 -3.68 -10.94 -5.60
C SER A 6 -4.04 -9.49 -5.90
N ASP A 7 -5.24 -9.23 -6.42
CA ASP A 7 -5.75 -7.89 -6.72
C ASP A 7 -6.11 -7.09 -5.46
N ASN A 8 -6.51 -7.77 -4.40
CA ASN A 8 -6.89 -7.20 -3.10
C ASN A 8 -6.74 -8.24 -1.98
N GLY A 9 -6.88 -7.81 -0.75
CA GLY A 9 -6.91 -8.69 0.40
C GLY A 9 -8.08 -9.68 0.38
N GLY A 10 -7.95 -10.77 1.09
CA GLY A 10 -9.00 -11.79 1.22
C GLY A 10 -10.31 -11.22 1.74
N VAL A 11 -11.42 -11.90 1.42
CA VAL A 11 -12.76 -11.53 1.86
C VAL A 11 -13.60 -12.76 2.19
N ILE A 12 -14.40 -12.68 3.26
CA ILE A 12 -15.47 -13.62 3.54
C ILE A 12 -16.79 -12.93 3.20
N ARG A 13 -17.57 -13.51 2.29
CA ARG A 13 -18.80 -12.90 1.78
C ARG A 13 -20.06 -13.32 2.54
N TYR A 14 -20.14 -14.59 2.94
CA TYR A 14 -21.37 -15.23 3.39
C TYR A 14 -21.40 -15.49 4.90
N GLU A 15 -20.23 -15.48 5.54
CA GLU A 15 -20.09 -15.65 6.97
C GLU A 15 -19.46 -14.40 7.60
N PRO A 16 -19.75 -14.08 8.87
CA PRO A 16 -19.02 -13.07 9.60
C PRO A 16 -17.53 -13.40 9.61
N ILE A 17 -16.68 -12.39 9.50
CA ILE A 17 -15.22 -12.58 9.54
C ILE A 17 -14.81 -13.27 10.85
N ASP A 18 -15.53 -12.98 11.94
CA ASP A 18 -15.29 -13.54 13.26
C ASP A 18 -15.52 -15.07 13.27
N TYR A 19 -16.52 -15.56 12.52
CA TYR A 19 -16.79 -16.99 12.42
C TYR A 19 -15.57 -17.77 11.87
N ALA A 20 -14.93 -17.26 10.83
CA ALA A 20 -13.75 -17.91 10.30
C ALA A 20 -12.57 -17.85 11.27
N GLN A 21 -12.43 -16.76 12.01
CA GLN A 21 -11.40 -16.59 13.04
C GLN A 21 -11.63 -17.56 14.20
N ASP A 22 -12.88 -17.74 14.62
CA ASP A 22 -13.27 -18.72 15.66
C ASP A 22 -12.96 -20.17 15.23
N GLN A 23 -12.98 -20.44 13.92
CA GLN A 23 -12.54 -21.73 13.34
C GLN A 23 -11.02 -21.77 13.09
N GLY A 24 -10.26 -20.78 13.54
CA GLY A 24 -8.81 -20.71 13.38
C GLY A 24 -8.36 -20.28 11.98
N HIS A 25 -9.26 -19.80 11.11
CA HIS A 25 -8.93 -19.36 9.75
C HIS A 25 -8.81 -17.84 9.67
N PHE A 26 -7.60 -17.34 9.55
CA PHE A 26 -7.27 -15.92 9.41
C PHE A 26 -6.96 -15.60 7.93
N ILE A 27 -7.99 -15.19 7.18
CA ILE A 27 -7.90 -14.97 5.70
C ILE A 27 -6.81 -13.99 5.27
N ASN A 28 -6.47 -13.02 6.11
CA ASN A 28 -5.40 -12.04 5.89
C ASN A 28 -4.29 -12.16 6.95
N GLY A 29 -4.15 -13.32 7.58
CA GLY A 29 -3.19 -13.52 8.67
C GLY A 29 -3.39 -12.50 9.80
N PRO A 30 -2.34 -11.82 10.26
CA PRO A 30 -2.44 -10.84 11.34
C PRO A 30 -3.01 -9.48 10.90
N LEU A 31 -3.23 -9.27 9.60
CA LEU A 31 -3.61 -7.97 9.06
C LEU A 31 -5.08 -7.66 9.33
N ARG A 32 -5.35 -6.45 9.82
CA ARG A 32 -6.70 -5.98 10.09
C ARG A 32 -7.49 -5.76 8.80
N GLY A 33 -8.78 -6.06 8.83
CA GLY A 33 -9.72 -5.79 7.75
C GLY A 33 -9.69 -6.83 6.64
N GLN A 34 -10.36 -6.51 5.56
CA GLN A 34 -10.55 -7.37 4.39
C GLN A 34 -10.78 -6.52 3.15
N LYS A 35 -10.92 -7.15 1.97
CA LYS A 35 -11.29 -6.46 0.70
C LYS A 35 -12.31 -5.34 0.92
N GLY A 36 -12.01 -4.17 0.37
CA GLY A 36 -12.85 -2.98 0.44
C GLY A 36 -12.65 -2.13 1.71
N THR A 37 -11.65 -2.44 2.54
CA THR A 37 -11.24 -1.57 3.66
C THR A 37 -9.87 -0.95 3.40
N ALA A 38 -9.64 0.24 3.97
CA ALA A 38 -8.35 0.93 3.91
C ALA A 38 -7.28 0.34 4.85
N TYR A 39 -7.63 -0.66 5.66
CA TYR A 39 -6.69 -1.39 6.52
C TYR A 39 -5.75 -2.27 5.72
N GLU A 40 -4.64 -2.69 6.34
CA GLU A 40 -3.62 -3.53 5.68
C GLU A 40 -4.23 -4.81 5.09
N GLY A 41 -5.15 -5.49 5.79
CA GLY A 41 -5.82 -6.70 5.28
C GLY A 41 -6.71 -6.50 4.05
N GLY A 42 -7.04 -5.26 3.72
CA GLY A 42 -7.76 -4.92 2.49
C GLY A 42 -6.85 -4.72 1.27
N ASN A 43 -5.61 -4.29 1.51
CA ASN A 43 -4.73 -3.76 0.47
C ASN A 43 -3.37 -4.45 0.39
N ARG A 44 -2.86 -5.01 1.50
CA ARG A 44 -1.57 -5.70 1.52
C ARG A 44 -1.74 -7.14 1.04
N VAL A 45 -1.24 -7.41 -0.15
CA VAL A 45 -1.36 -8.68 -0.85
C VAL A 45 -0.02 -9.40 -0.96
N PRO A 46 0.01 -10.74 -1.13
CA PRO A 46 1.25 -11.43 -1.45
C PRO A 46 1.80 -10.96 -2.80
N PHE A 47 3.12 -10.87 -2.91
CA PHE A 47 3.80 -10.62 -4.17
C PHE A 47 5.02 -11.54 -4.26
N LEU A 48 5.03 -12.39 -5.27
CA LEU A 48 6.10 -13.36 -5.52
C LEU A 48 6.62 -13.17 -6.95
N ALA A 49 7.93 -13.19 -7.11
CA ALA A 49 8.59 -13.09 -8.40
C ALA A 49 9.55 -14.26 -8.61
N ARG A 50 9.54 -14.87 -9.78
CA ARG A 50 10.48 -15.91 -10.17
C ARG A 50 11.06 -15.60 -11.54
N TRP A 51 12.40 -15.46 -11.59
CA TRP A 51 13.11 -15.22 -12.84
C TRP A 51 14.47 -15.94 -12.79
N PRO A 52 14.54 -17.20 -13.23
CA PRO A 52 15.77 -17.97 -13.22
C PRO A 52 16.93 -17.24 -13.92
N GLY A 53 18.08 -17.22 -13.29
CA GLY A 53 19.27 -16.53 -13.78
C GLY A 53 19.30 -15.01 -13.59
N LYS A 54 18.24 -14.41 -13.05
CA LYS A 54 18.16 -12.97 -12.75
C LYS A 54 17.78 -12.68 -11.31
N ILE A 55 16.81 -13.39 -10.74
CA ILE A 55 16.41 -13.27 -9.33
C ILE A 55 16.95 -14.48 -8.57
N VAL A 56 17.70 -14.22 -7.52
CA VAL A 56 18.26 -15.28 -6.65
C VAL A 56 17.10 -15.93 -5.87
N ALA A 57 17.05 -17.25 -5.88
CA ALA A 57 16.02 -18.00 -5.19
C ALA A 57 16.09 -17.79 -3.67
N GLY A 58 14.94 -17.60 -3.01
CA GLY A 58 14.84 -17.45 -1.56
C GLY A 58 15.18 -16.05 -1.05
N THR A 59 15.40 -15.06 -1.92
CA THR A 59 15.60 -13.66 -1.52
C THR A 59 14.27 -13.00 -1.17
N GLU A 60 14.34 -12.04 -0.24
CA GLU A 60 13.20 -11.22 0.20
C GLU A 60 13.56 -9.73 0.11
N SER A 61 12.58 -8.91 -0.22
CA SER A 61 12.73 -7.45 -0.23
C SER A 61 11.66 -6.78 0.64
N SER A 62 12.08 -5.81 1.44
CA SER A 62 11.19 -4.95 2.23
C SER A 62 10.75 -3.68 1.50
N THR A 63 11.09 -3.53 0.24
CA THR A 63 10.71 -2.39 -0.59
C THR A 63 9.18 -2.29 -0.67
N VAL A 64 8.66 -1.09 -0.40
CA VAL A 64 7.22 -0.82 -0.51
C VAL A 64 6.88 -0.64 -1.97
N ILE A 65 6.05 -1.53 -2.49
CA ILE A 65 5.55 -1.53 -3.87
C ILE A 65 4.02 -1.49 -3.89
N ALA A 66 3.47 -1.13 -5.03
CA ALA A 66 2.04 -1.23 -5.33
C ALA A 66 1.85 -1.92 -6.69
N LEU A 67 0.68 -2.52 -6.93
CA LEU A 67 0.45 -3.26 -8.17
C LEU A 67 0.52 -2.38 -9.43
N GLN A 68 0.13 -1.10 -9.33
CA GLN A 68 0.31 -0.14 -10.43
C GLN A 68 1.78 0.12 -10.80
N ASP A 69 2.72 -0.24 -9.94
CA ASP A 69 4.16 -0.10 -10.19
C ASP A 69 4.66 -1.08 -11.28
N LEU A 70 3.89 -2.09 -11.62
CA LEU A 70 4.21 -3.02 -12.70
C LEU A 70 4.37 -2.29 -14.04
N ILE A 71 3.59 -1.23 -14.31
CA ILE A 71 3.69 -0.47 -15.56
C ILE A 71 5.08 0.17 -15.70
N ALA A 72 5.52 0.92 -14.68
CA ALA A 72 6.84 1.54 -14.70
C ALA A 72 7.97 0.50 -14.64
N THR A 73 7.75 -0.63 -13.96
CA THR A 73 8.73 -1.71 -13.87
C THR A 73 8.93 -2.41 -15.21
N PHE A 74 7.85 -2.67 -15.96
CA PHE A 74 7.97 -3.25 -17.29
C PHE A 74 8.55 -2.26 -18.31
N ALA A 75 8.17 -0.99 -18.26
CA ALA A 75 8.78 0.03 -19.09
C ALA A 75 10.29 0.11 -18.86
N ASP A 76 10.71 0.10 -17.60
CA ASP A 76 12.12 0.09 -17.20
C ASP A 76 12.83 -1.19 -17.68
N LEU A 77 12.18 -2.35 -17.56
CA LEU A 77 12.70 -3.65 -18.02
C LEU A 77 12.93 -3.71 -19.53
N PHE A 78 12.04 -3.09 -20.30
CA PHE A 78 12.12 -3.07 -21.76
C PHE A 78 12.83 -1.82 -22.31
N GLU A 79 13.37 -0.97 -21.43
CA GLU A 79 14.05 0.29 -21.78
C GLU A 79 13.13 1.26 -22.54
N GLU A 80 11.83 1.18 -22.30
CA GLU A 80 10.83 2.01 -22.93
C GLU A 80 10.47 3.24 -22.05
N LYS A 81 10.34 4.40 -22.67
CA LYS A 81 9.92 5.62 -21.99
C LYS A 81 8.41 5.70 -21.91
N LEU A 82 7.89 5.84 -20.70
CA LEU A 82 6.46 6.11 -20.50
C LEU A 82 6.15 7.57 -20.92
N PRO A 83 5.00 7.79 -21.58
CA PRO A 83 4.49 9.13 -21.80
C PRO A 83 4.34 9.92 -20.50
N VAL A 84 4.53 11.24 -20.55
CA VAL A 84 4.50 12.10 -19.35
C VAL A 84 3.14 12.07 -18.65
N ASP A 85 2.07 11.90 -19.44
CA ASP A 85 0.67 11.86 -19.02
C ASP A 85 0.15 10.46 -18.72
N SER A 86 1.06 9.50 -18.47
CA SER A 86 0.71 8.12 -18.14
C SER A 86 1.37 7.63 -16.87
N ALA A 87 0.77 6.61 -16.25
CA ALA A 87 1.29 5.90 -15.08
C ALA A 87 1.70 6.85 -13.92
N GLU A 88 0.89 7.87 -13.66
CA GLU A 88 1.17 9.02 -12.77
C GLU A 88 1.56 8.62 -11.35
N ASP A 89 1.15 7.41 -10.91
CA ASP A 89 1.41 6.88 -9.57
C ASP A 89 2.29 5.63 -9.59
N SER A 90 2.91 5.29 -10.73
CA SER A 90 3.71 4.10 -10.89
C SER A 90 5.21 4.39 -10.71
N PHE A 91 5.89 3.58 -9.91
CA PHE A 91 7.33 3.64 -9.65
C PHE A 91 7.97 2.30 -10.04
N SER A 92 9.06 2.33 -10.78
CA SER A 92 9.77 1.08 -11.07
C SER A 92 10.36 0.47 -9.79
N PHE A 93 10.09 -0.82 -9.59
CA PHE A 93 10.77 -1.63 -8.57
C PHE A 93 11.70 -2.68 -9.19
N LEU A 94 12.06 -2.52 -10.46
CA LEU A 94 13.03 -3.38 -11.14
C LEU A 94 14.35 -3.53 -10.37
N PRO A 95 14.94 -2.46 -9.80
CA PRO A 95 16.14 -2.59 -8.97
C PRO A 95 15.93 -3.53 -7.77
N ALA A 96 14.77 -3.47 -7.11
CA ALA A 96 14.46 -4.35 -5.98
C ALA A 96 14.27 -5.82 -6.40
N LEU A 97 13.82 -6.09 -7.62
CA LEU A 97 13.74 -7.45 -8.17
C LEU A 97 15.12 -8.04 -8.49
N LEU A 98 16.05 -7.21 -8.90
CA LEU A 98 17.37 -7.62 -9.36
C LEU A 98 18.48 -7.46 -8.30
N ASP A 99 18.10 -7.09 -7.07
CA ASP A 99 19.03 -6.77 -5.97
C ASP A 99 20.08 -5.70 -6.35
N LEU A 100 19.61 -4.68 -7.07
CA LEU A 100 20.42 -3.55 -7.51
C LEU A 100 20.17 -2.32 -6.63
N GLU A 101 21.20 -1.48 -6.49
CA GLU A 101 21.04 -0.17 -5.87
C GLU A 101 20.04 0.69 -6.66
N PRO A 102 19.05 1.27 -5.99
CA PRO A 102 18.05 2.08 -6.67
C PRO A 102 18.65 3.39 -7.18
N ARG A 103 18.55 3.65 -8.47
CA ARG A 103 18.99 4.91 -9.09
C ARG A 103 17.96 6.04 -8.98
N GLN A 104 16.73 5.70 -8.70
CA GLN A 104 15.64 6.66 -8.48
C GLN A 104 15.09 6.52 -7.07
N ALA A 105 14.53 7.61 -6.55
CA ALA A 105 13.84 7.56 -5.27
C ALA A 105 12.68 6.57 -5.34
N HIS A 106 12.73 5.56 -4.49
CA HIS A 106 11.59 4.67 -4.27
C HIS A 106 10.35 5.46 -3.87
N ARG A 107 9.20 4.80 -4.01
CA ARG A 107 7.92 5.29 -3.50
C ARG A 107 8.07 5.81 -2.06
N LYS A 108 7.83 7.11 -1.86
CA LYS A 108 7.88 7.75 -0.53
C LYS A 108 6.54 7.65 0.19
N ILE A 109 5.46 7.52 -0.57
CA ILE A 109 4.08 7.46 -0.06
C ILE A 109 3.32 6.35 -0.78
N LEU A 110 2.39 5.71 -0.07
CA LEU A 110 1.45 4.75 -0.61
C LEU A 110 0.05 5.19 -0.24
N LEU A 111 -0.87 5.17 -1.20
CA LEU A 111 -2.29 5.38 -0.98
C LEU A 111 -3.00 4.03 -0.96
N ASN A 112 -3.92 3.88 -0.02
CA ASN A 112 -4.81 2.73 0.07
C ASN A 112 -6.24 3.26 0.08
N ASP A 113 -7.06 2.80 -0.82
CA ASP A 113 -8.47 3.18 -0.83
C ASP A 113 -9.38 2.09 -0.25
N SER A 114 -10.59 2.48 0.04
CA SER A 114 -11.66 1.59 0.45
C SER A 114 -12.83 1.69 -0.53
N SER A 115 -13.69 0.68 -0.54
CA SER A 115 -14.91 0.69 -1.35
C SER A 115 -15.90 1.81 -1.01
N SER A 116 -15.70 2.50 0.11
CA SER A 116 -16.49 3.67 0.54
C SER A 116 -15.79 5.02 0.26
N GLY A 117 -14.73 5.04 -0.54
CA GLY A 117 -14.04 6.26 -0.94
C GLY A 117 -13.11 6.86 0.12
N ILE A 118 -12.81 6.13 1.21
CA ILE A 118 -11.82 6.55 2.19
C ILE A 118 -10.44 6.23 1.62
N ILE A 119 -9.61 7.27 1.45
CA ILE A 119 -8.23 7.13 0.99
C ILE A 119 -7.31 7.33 2.19
N ALA A 120 -6.63 6.26 2.59
CA ALA A 120 -5.55 6.31 3.57
C ALA A 120 -4.22 6.64 2.90
N ILE A 121 -3.31 7.25 3.66
CA ILE A 121 -1.95 7.54 3.22
C ILE A 121 -0.93 6.90 4.16
N ARG A 122 0.09 6.26 3.57
CA ARG A 122 1.26 5.76 4.28
C ARG A 122 2.51 6.50 3.86
N LYS A 123 3.31 6.93 4.83
CA LYS A 123 4.66 7.47 4.63
C LYS A 123 5.62 6.82 5.64
N GLY A 124 6.57 6.06 5.12
CA GLY A 124 7.44 5.25 5.98
C GLY A 124 6.64 4.29 6.87
N PRO A 125 6.84 4.32 8.21
CA PRO A 125 6.12 3.45 9.13
C PRO A 125 4.72 3.96 9.48
N TRP A 126 4.37 5.20 9.15
CA TRP A 126 3.12 5.82 9.56
C TRP A 126 2.03 5.70 8.51
N LYS A 127 0.84 5.31 8.95
CA LYS A 127 -0.37 5.23 8.12
C LYS A 127 -1.52 5.99 8.76
N LEU A 128 -2.06 6.95 8.02
CA LEU A 128 -3.23 7.75 8.41
C LEU A 128 -4.45 7.30 7.60
N ILE A 129 -5.53 6.97 8.29
CA ILE A 129 -6.87 6.78 7.74
C ILE A 129 -7.70 7.99 8.20
N PRO A 130 -8.10 8.92 7.31
CA PRO A 130 -8.81 10.15 7.67
C PRO A 130 -10.30 9.86 7.92
N SER A 131 -10.59 8.85 8.72
CA SER A 131 -11.94 8.43 9.11
C SER A 131 -11.87 7.59 10.39
N TYR A 132 -12.92 7.66 11.20
CA TYR A 132 -13.07 6.82 12.39
C TYR A 132 -13.24 5.32 12.07
N HIS A 133 -13.43 4.97 10.80
CA HIS A 133 -13.52 3.58 10.33
C HIS A 133 -12.69 3.37 9.05
N GLY A 134 -12.40 2.12 8.74
CA GLY A 134 -11.58 1.75 7.58
C GLY A 134 -12.35 1.51 6.28
N GLY A 135 -13.62 1.94 6.18
CA GLY A 135 -14.41 1.82 4.95
C GLY A 135 -15.71 1.01 5.07
N ARG A 136 -15.91 0.29 6.15
CA ARG A 136 -17.18 -0.40 6.44
C ARG A 136 -17.69 0.05 7.81
N ALA A 137 -18.26 1.26 7.87
CA ALA A 137 -18.89 1.75 9.10
C ALA A 137 -20.19 0.99 9.37
N ARG A 138 -20.43 0.69 10.63
CA ARG A 138 -21.74 0.26 11.13
C ARG A 138 -22.34 1.43 11.91
N GLY A 139 -23.10 2.27 11.22
CA GLY A 139 -23.78 3.43 11.82
C GLY A 139 -23.02 4.76 11.67
N PRO A 140 -23.66 5.87 12.10
CA PRO A 140 -23.05 7.20 12.06
C PRO A 140 -21.94 7.35 13.10
N TYR A 141 -21.09 8.35 12.89
CA TYR A 141 -20.08 8.75 13.88
C TYR A 141 -20.76 9.30 15.15
N ASP A 142 -20.46 8.72 16.29
CA ASP A 142 -21.06 9.03 17.60
C ASP A 142 -20.17 9.88 18.52
N GLY A 143 -18.95 10.22 18.04
CA GLY A 143 -17.99 11.02 18.80
C GLY A 143 -17.19 10.26 19.87
N SER A 144 -17.44 8.97 20.05
CA SER A 144 -16.77 8.15 21.07
C SER A 144 -15.29 7.87 20.78
N GLN A 145 -14.86 8.03 19.52
CA GLN A 145 -13.49 7.79 19.04
C GLN A 145 -12.94 9.01 18.30
N PRO A 146 -11.63 9.12 18.09
CA PRO A 146 -11.08 10.14 17.20
C PRO A 146 -11.68 10.06 15.80
N ILE A 147 -11.86 11.21 15.14
CA ILE A 147 -12.39 11.31 13.78
C ILE A 147 -11.54 10.60 12.73
N GLY A 148 -10.28 10.30 13.05
CA GLY A 148 -9.34 9.59 12.19
C GLY A 148 -8.55 8.54 12.95
N GLN A 149 -7.73 7.79 12.22
CA GLN A 149 -6.89 6.74 12.78
C GLN A 149 -5.46 6.92 12.28
N LEU A 150 -4.49 6.81 13.19
CA LEU A 150 -3.06 6.82 12.87
C LEU A 150 -2.40 5.57 13.45
N PHE A 151 -1.68 4.84 12.62
CA PHE A 151 -0.99 3.62 13.02
C PHE A 151 0.50 3.66 12.69
N HIS A 152 1.32 3.03 13.52
CA HIS A 152 2.74 2.80 13.26
C HIS A 152 2.94 1.37 12.73
N ILE A 153 2.76 1.15 11.43
CA ILE A 153 2.63 -0.18 10.79
C ILE A 153 3.85 -1.10 11.04
N LYS A 154 5.06 -0.54 11.20
CA LYS A 154 6.24 -1.37 11.49
C LYS A 154 6.17 -2.06 12.84
N ASN A 155 5.56 -1.42 13.86
CA ASN A 155 5.45 -1.93 15.22
C ASN A 155 4.06 -2.52 15.51
N ASP A 156 3.04 -2.09 14.74
CA ASP A 156 1.65 -2.50 14.90
C ASP A 156 1.05 -2.84 13.53
N VAL A 157 1.46 -3.98 12.97
CA VAL A 157 0.95 -4.48 11.69
C VAL A 157 -0.54 -4.85 11.76
N ARG A 158 -1.07 -5.00 12.98
CA ARG A 158 -2.49 -5.31 13.23
C ARG A 158 -3.38 -4.07 13.25
N GLU A 159 -2.80 -2.87 13.19
CA GLU A 159 -3.54 -1.61 13.28
C GLU A 159 -4.48 -1.57 14.50
N SER A 160 -3.96 -2.03 15.65
CA SER A 160 -4.70 -2.19 16.89
C SER A 160 -4.65 -0.96 17.81
N SER A 161 -3.60 -0.14 17.70
CA SER A 161 -3.33 1.02 18.56
C SER A 161 -3.49 2.32 17.78
N ASN A 162 -4.63 3.00 17.94
CA ASN A 162 -4.88 4.28 17.27
C ASN A 162 -4.16 5.43 17.98
N LEU A 163 -3.10 5.93 17.36
CA LEU A 163 -2.26 7.02 17.88
C LEU A 163 -2.70 8.42 17.40
N TYR A 164 -3.90 8.56 16.82
CA TYR A 164 -4.38 9.79 16.19
C TYR A 164 -4.39 10.98 17.18
N ALA A 165 -4.85 10.78 18.40
CA ALA A 165 -4.86 11.81 19.42
C ALA A 165 -3.49 12.06 20.06
N GLU A 166 -2.60 11.06 20.05
CA GLU A 166 -1.29 11.11 20.70
C GLU A 166 -0.20 11.73 19.81
N ARG A 167 -0.41 11.77 18.49
CA ARG A 167 0.58 12.24 17.50
C ARG A 167 -0.01 13.27 16.53
N PRO A 168 -0.52 14.39 17.03
CA PRO A 168 -1.19 15.40 16.19
C PRO A 168 -0.27 16.00 15.13
N GLU A 169 1.04 16.08 15.38
CA GLU A 169 2.03 16.58 14.43
C GLU A 169 2.15 15.67 13.19
N ILE A 170 2.13 14.33 13.40
CA ILE A 170 2.19 13.34 12.31
C ILE A 170 0.86 13.34 11.54
N VAL A 171 -0.25 13.41 12.24
CA VAL A 171 -1.59 13.55 11.63
C VAL A 171 -1.62 14.77 10.72
N ALA A 172 -1.18 15.93 11.20
CA ALA A 172 -1.16 17.17 10.41
C ALA A 172 -0.24 17.07 9.19
N GLU A 173 0.92 16.44 9.32
CA GLU A 173 1.85 16.20 8.20
C GLU A 173 1.21 15.33 7.12
N LEU A 174 0.67 14.17 7.52
CA LEU A 174 0.09 13.21 6.58
C LEU A 174 -1.20 13.73 5.95
N THR A 175 -2.00 14.49 6.67
CA THR A 175 -3.20 15.15 6.14
C THR A 175 -2.83 16.17 5.04
N ARG A 176 -1.82 17.02 5.30
CA ARG A 176 -1.33 17.98 4.29
C ARG A 176 -0.79 17.27 3.06
N LEU A 177 -0.06 16.16 3.25
CA LEU A 177 0.48 15.37 2.16
C LEU A 177 -0.63 14.70 1.34
N LEU A 178 -1.62 14.08 2.01
CA LEU A 178 -2.77 13.46 1.36
C LEU A 178 -3.55 14.48 0.50
N ASN A 179 -3.82 15.68 1.06
CA ASN A 179 -4.51 16.74 0.32
C ASN A 179 -3.71 17.22 -0.88
N ARG A 180 -2.38 17.35 -0.75
CA ARG A 180 -1.50 17.71 -1.87
C ARG A 180 -1.58 16.67 -2.99
N VAL A 181 -1.53 15.39 -2.67
CA VAL A 181 -1.60 14.32 -3.66
C VAL A 181 -2.95 14.29 -4.34
N LYS A 182 -4.06 14.40 -3.59
CA LYS A 182 -5.41 14.46 -4.14
C LYS A 182 -5.60 15.60 -5.15
N ASN A 183 -4.97 16.75 -4.90
CA ASN A 183 -5.06 17.92 -5.77
C ASN A 183 -4.04 17.90 -6.91
N GLY A 184 -2.97 17.13 -6.79
CA GLY A 184 -1.85 17.12 -7.72
C GLY A 184 -1.95 16.10 -8.84
N ASN A 185 -2.89 15.17 -8.79
CA ASN A 185 -3.13 14.09 -9.75
C ASN A 185 -1.92 13.20 -10.06
N ARG A 186 -0.82 13.27 -9.27
CA ARG A 186 0.40 12.51 -9.51
C ARG A 186 1.23 12.33 -8.24
N THR A 187 1.78 11.13 -8.03
CA THR A 187 2.76 10.85 -6.97
C THR A 187 4.15 10.53 -7.51
N ALA A 188 4.24 9.95 -8.71
CA ALA A 188 5.50 9.64 -9.36
C ALA A 188 6.08 10.85 -10.11
N PRO A 189 7.41 10.93 -10.33
CA PRO A 189 8.02 11.96 -11.15
C PRO A 189 7.44 11.97 -12.57
N ALA A 190 7.25 13.16 -13.17
CA ALA A 190 6.81 13.29 -14.55
C ALA A 190 7.89 12.81 -15.53
N GLU A 191 9.14 13.18 -15.26
CA GLU A 191 10.30 12.65 -15.99
C GLU A 191 10.90 11.48 -15.22
N ARG A 192 11.11 10.37 -15.92
CA ARG A 192 11.69 9.15 -15.37
C ARG A 192 12.95 8.80 -16.14
N SER A 193 14.05 8.61 -15.43
CA SER A 193 15.24 8.03 -16.02
C SER A 193 15.10 6.50 -16.06
N LEU A 194 15.52 5.87 -17.13
CA LEU A 194 15.60 4.41 -17.21
C LEU A 194 16.72 3.92 -16.30
N SER A 195 16.51 2.78 -15.64
CA SER A 195 17.55 2.08 -14.89
C SER A 195 18.49 1.43 -15.89
N SER A 196 19.81 1.73 -15.86
CA SER A 196 20.77 0.92 -16.61
C SER A 196 21.11 -0.32 -15.77
N TRP A 197 20.58 -1.45 -16.16
CA TRP A 197 20.74 -2.76 -15.50
C TRP A 197 21.50 -3.78 -16.38
N GLN A 198 22.23 -3.28 -17.40
CA GLN A 198 23.14 -4.05 -18.23
C GLN A 198 24.45 -4.33 -17.52
#